data_7e7c7a50673babe48a6d267493fee921
#
_entry.id   7e7c7a50673babe48a6d267493fee921
#
_cell.length_a   1.000
_cell.length_b   1.000
_cell.length_c   1.000
_cell.angle_alpha   90.00
_cell.angle_beta   90.00
_cell.angle_gamma   90.00
#
_symmetry.space_group_name_H-M   'P 1'
#
loop_
_entity.id
_entity.type
_entity.pdbx_description
1 polymer ?
#
loop_
_entity_poly.entity_id
_entity_poly.type
_entity_poly.pdbx_seq_one_letter_code
_entity_poly.pdbx_strand_id
1 'polypeptide(L)'
;MKTTLKKVYLGLIITLLYAPIVTLIVLSFNDSRTRAKWGGFTGKWYISLFQNEQIMSALYNTLIIALLSAAIATFIGTITAIGIQGMRKKIRTVLIGITNIPMLNADIVTGISIMLLFIAFRFSLGFGTILLAHITFNIPYVILSVLPKLKQTNKSTYEAALDLGASPVYAFLKVVLPDIMPGVISGFLLAFTMSLDDFVITHFTKGPGIDTLSTKIYSEVRKGIKPEMYALSTLLFVSVLLLLLLINASPDEKQKPVSAVVNKAQRFKRMFLQRLLPAFLILIIIGGGIFYGFENKGSSNGQVVVYNWGEYIDPDVLTIFEEETGIRVIYEEYETNEIMYPKIQSGAIAYDLVCPSDYMIERMIENDLLAQINFDNIPNIMYIGETYMQQSQQFDSSNLYSVPYCWGTVGILYNKTMVNEPVDSWAILWDEQYKNNILMQDSVRDAFGITLKYLGYSLNSTDLDELHEAKEMLIQQKPLVQAYVIDQVRDKMIGNEAALGVIYSGEAIYTQWENPDLEYVIPKEGSNVWIDSWVIPKNAQNKENAEAFINFLCRPDIAKLNFDYITYSTPNTAARDLIEDPELRNSTIAFPEPSELEHCETFEFLGDKFDAIYHELWREVKSN
;
A
#
# COMPACT_ATOMS: atom_id res chain seq x y z
N MET A 1 -24.16 -14.68 -41.81
CA MET A 1 -23.05 -15.34 -41.12
C MET A 1 -21.93 -14.37 -40.68
N LYS A 2 -21.36 -13.51 -41.52
CA LYS A 2 -20.30 -12.54 -41.13
C LYS A 2 -20.71 -11.52 -40.04
N THR A 3 -21.96 -11.05 -40.05
CA THR A 3 -22.49 -10.08 -39.04
C THR A 3 -22.74 -10.71 -37.68
N THR A 4 -23.21 -11.96 -37.66
CA THR A 4 -23.43 -12.72 -36.39
C THR A 4 -22.10 -13.05 -35.72
N LEU A 5 -21.09 -13.50 -36.51
CA LEU A 5 -19.75 -13.78 -36.00
C LEU A 5 -19.08 -12.52 -35.38
N LYS A 6 -19.25 -11.35 -36.03
CA LYS A 6 -18.77 -10.06 -35.47
C LYS A 6 -19.46 -9.69 -34.17
N LYS A 7 -20.77 -9.93 -34.02
CA LYS A 7 -21.52 -9.66 -32.78
C LYS A 7 -21.08 -10.61 -31.66
N VAL A 8 -20.89 -11.90 -31.97
CA VAL A 8 -20.39 -12.89 -30.99
C VAL A 8 -18.97 -12.53 -30.53
N TYR A 9 -18.09 -12.19 -31.47
CA TYR A 9 -16.71 -11.77 -31.16
C TYR A 9 -16.69 -10.50 -30.30
N LEU A 10 -17.49 -9.49 -30.64
CA LEU A 10 -17.62 -8.28 -29.84
C LEU A 10 -18.19 -8.56 -28.44
N GLY A 11 -19.22 -9.42 -28.36
CA GLY A 11 -19.79 -9.86 -27.08
C GLY A 11 -18.77 -10.56 -26.20
N LEU A 12 -17.96 -11.46 -26.78
CA LEU A 12 -16.90 -12.16 -26.04
C LEU A 12 -15.83 -11.20 -25.51
N ILE A 13 -15.38 -10.24 -26.31
CA ILE A 13 -14.43 -9.21 -25.86
C ILE A 13 -15.02 -8.38 -24.72
N ILE A 14 -16.27 -7.92 -24.87
CA ILE A 14 -16.95 -7.14 -23.82
C ILE A 14 -17.05 -7.98 -22.53
N THR A 15 -17.46 -9.24 -22.64
CA THR A 15 -17.56 -10.14 -21.47
C THR A 15 -16.19 -10.30 -20.80
N LEU A 16 -15.11 -10.56 -21.56
CA LEU A 16 -13.76 -10.70 -21.01
C LEU A 16 -13.28 -9.43 -20.30
N LEU A 17 -13.58 -8.24 -20.86
CA LEU A 17 -13.18 -6.96 -20.27
C LEU A 17 -13.94 -6.63 -18.98
N TYR A 18 -15.24 -6.96 -18.94
CA TYR A 18 -16.10 -6.58 -17.82
C TYR A 18 -16.30 -7.68 -16.79
N ALA A 19 -15.98 -8.95 -17.09
CA ALA A 19 -16.11 -10.06 -16.16
C ALA A 19 -15.39 -9.83 -14.81
N PRO A 20 -14.14 -9.35 -14.78
CA PRO A 20 -13.47 -9.04 -13.51
C PRO A 20 -14.22 -7.98 -12.69
N ILE A 21 -14.72 -6.93 -13.34
CA ILE A 21 -15.47 -5.86 -12.67
C ILE A 21 -16.79 -6.39 -12.10
N VAL A 22 -17.51 -7.20 -12.88
CA VAL A 22 -18.75 -7.85 -12.40
C VAL A 22 -18.47 -8.76 -11.22
N THR A 23 -17.36 -9.50 -11.25
CA THR A 23 -16.94 -10.35 -10.12
C THR A 23 -16.70 -9.51 -8.86
N LEU A 24 -15.99 -8.39 -8.95
CA LEU A 24 -15.79 -7.47 -7.82
C LEU A 24 -17.12 -6.92 -7.28
N ILE A 25 -18.05 -6.54 -8.17
CA ILE A 25 -19.40 -6.09 -7.78
C ILE A 25 -20.15 -7.20 -7.02
N VAL A 26 -20.10 -8.44 -7.49
CA VAL A 26 -20.75 -9.56 -6.81
C VAL A 26 -20.12 -9.82 -5.45
N LEU A 27 -18.78 -9.84 -5.36
CA LEU A 27 -18.06 -10.06 -4.12
C LEU A 27 -18.26 -8.93 -3.10
N SER A 28 -18.55 -7.71 -3.52
CA SER A 28 -18.87 -6.60 -2.59
C SER A 28 -20.16 -6.82 -1.78
N PHE A 29 -21.00 -7.76 -2.20
CA PHE A 29 -22.21 -8.16 -1.47
C PHE A 29 -22.07 -9.51 -0.77
N ASN A 30 -20.89 -10.15 -0.79
CA ASN A 30 -20.66 -11.41 -0.10
C ASN A 30 -20.44 -11.16 1.41
N ASP A 31 -21.18 -11.85 2.28
CA ASP A 31 -21.05 -11.69 3.73
C ASP A 31 -19.77 -12.30 4.31
N SER A 32 -19.14 -13.23 3.61
CA SER A 32 -17.85 -13.79 3.99
C SER A 32 -16.71 -12.77 3.85
N ARG A 33 -15.77 -12.78 4.79
CA ARG A 33 -14.52 -12.01 4.68
C ARG A 33 -13.60 -12.56 3.59
N THR A 34 -13.75 -13.83 3.22
CA THR A 34 -12.93 -14.47 2.19
C THR A 34 -13.69 -14.57 0.86
N ARG A 35 -12.96 -14.49 -0.25
CA ARG A 35 -13.51 -14.68 -1.60
C ARG A 35 -13.84 -16.14 -1.92
N ALA A 36 -13.30 -17.08 -1.15
CA ALA A 36 -13.38 -18.51 -1.41
C ALA A 36 -14.77 -19.09 -1.11
N LYS A 37 -15.53 -18.47 -0.20
CA LYS A 37 -16.83 -18.95 0.26
C LYS A 37 -17.90 -17.88 0.10
N TRP A 38 -19.06 -18.24 -0.42
CA TRP A 38 -20.23 -17.36 -0.42
C TRP A 38 -20.97 -17.47 0.92
N GLY A 39 -20.86 -16.41 1.75
CA GLY A 39 -21.47 -16.36 3.08
C GLY A 39 -22.92 -15.86 3.12
N GLY A 40 -23.48 -15.41 1.98
CA GLY A 40 -24.80 -14.78 1.89
C GLY A 40 -24.73 -13.37 1.33
N PHE A 41 -25.89 -12.75 1.09
CA PHE A 41 -25.97 -11.38 0.57
C PHE A 41 -25.98 -10.39 1.73
N THR A 42 -25.07 -9.40 1.67
CA THR A 42 -24.95 -8.33 2.66
C THR A 42 -24.64 -6.98 2.03
N GLY A 43 -25.00 -5.90 2.71
CA GLY A 43 -24.56 -4.53 2.39
C GLY A 43 -23.64 -3.93 3.46
N LYS A 44 -23.22 -4.73 4.46
CA LYS A 44 -22.46 -4.25 5.62
C LYS A 44 -21.12 -3.57 5.22
N TRP A 45 -20.48 -4.07 4.16
CA TRP A 45 -19.20 -3.56 3.70
C TRP A 45 -19.25 -2.11 3.19
N TYR A 46 -20.39 -1.69 2.66
CA TYR A 46 -20.61 -0.30 2.28
C TYR A 46 -20.71 0.62 3.50
N ILE A 47 -21.30 0.12 4.60
CA ILE A 47 -21.38 0.87 5.86
C ILE A 47 -19.99 0.95 6.49
N SER A 48 -19.29 -0.18 6.60
CA SER A 48 -17.92 -0.28 7.11
C SER A 48 -16.96 0.63 6.32
N LEU A 49 -17.07 0.65 4.97
CA LEU A 49 -16.28 1.52 4.11
C LEU A 49 -16.38 3.01 4.51
N PHE A 50 -17.61 3.52 4.75
CA PHE A 50 -17.79 4.93 5.13
C PHE A 50 -17.39 5.23 6.57
N GLN A 51 -17.28 4.21 7.43
CA GLN A 51 -16.77 4.33 8.79
C GLN A 51 -15.25 4.19 8.87
N ASN A 52 -14.61 3.67 7.82
CA ASN A 52 -13.17 3.51 7.76
C ASN A 52 -12.48 4.85 7.49
N GLU A 53 -11.94 5.46 8.55
CA GLU A 53 -11.28 6.76 8.50
C GLU A 53 -10.09 6.78 7.54
N GLN A 54 -9.32 5.71 7.48
CA GLN A 54 -8.14 5.63 6.60
C GLN A 54 -8.52 5.65 5.11
N ILE A 55 -9.56 4.90 4.72
CA ILE A 55 -10.05 4.88 3.34
C ILE A 55 -10.67 6.24 2.97
N MET A 56 -11.44 6.84 3.88
CA MET A 56 -12.05 8.13 3.65
C MET A 56 -11.02 9.26 3.54
N SER A 57 -10.00 9.24 4.39
CA SER A 57 -8.86 10.16 4.30
C SER A 57 -8.09 10.00 2.97
N ALA A 58 -7.82 8.76 2.55
CA ALA A 58 -7.16 8.48 1.28
C ALA A 58 -7.98 8.97 0.07
N LEU A 59 -9.30 8.76 0.08
CA LEU A 59 -10.21 9.28 -0.95
C LEU A 59 -10.18 10.81 -1.01
N TYR A 60 -10.26 11.47 0.15
CA TYR A 60 -10.20 12.91 0.27
C TYR A 60 -8.88 13.47 -0.28
N ASN A 61 -7.74 12.92 0.18
CA ASN A 61 -6.42 13.32 -0.29
C ASN A 61 -6.30 13.19 -1.82
N THR A 62 -6.78 12.07 -2.37
CA THR A 62 -6.77 11.83 -3.83
C THR A 62 -7.53 12.93 -4.57
N LEU A 63 -8.74 13.23 -4.14
CA LEU A 63 -9.60 14.24 -4.81
C LEU A 63 -8.99 15.64 -4.72
N ILE A 64 -8.45 16.03 -3.57
CA ILE A 64 -7.83 17.35 -3.39
C ILE A 64 -6.54 17.48 -4.19
N ILE A 65 -5.65 16.49 -4.10
CA ILE A 65 -4.40 16.51 -4.86
C ILE A 65 -4.68 16.54 -6.36
N ALA A 66 -5.59 15.69 -6.85
CA ALA A 66 -5.96 15.66 -8.24
C ALA A 66 -6.55 17.01 -8.73
N LEU A 67 -7.43 17.60 -7.92
CA LEU A 67 -8.05 18.87 -8.24
C LEU A 67 -7.05 20.04 -8.26
N LEU A 68 -6.27 20.18 -7.18
CA LEU A 68 -5.32 21.28 -7.04
C LEU A 68 -4.20 21.16 -8.08
N SER A 69 -3.64 19.95 -8.26
CA SER A 69 -2.59 19.73 -9.24
C SER A 69 -3.07 19.98 -10.66
N ALA A 70 -4.27 19.48 -11.04
CA ALA A 70 -4.84 19.71 -12.35
C ALA A 70 -5.16 21.20 -12.61
N ALA A 71 -5.69 21.92 -11.62
CA ALA A 71 -5.98 23.35 -11.74
C ALA A 71 -4.69 24.17 -11.95
N ILE A 72 -3.69 23.94 -11.11
CA ILE A 72 -2.40 24.64 -11.19
C ILE A 72 -1.66 24.27 -12.47
N ALA A 73 -1.58 22.96 -12.81
CA ALA A 73 -0.96 22.50 -14.04
C ALA A 73 -1.67 23.04 -15.30
N THR A 74 -3.00 23.17 -15.27
CA THR A 74 -3.78 23.75 -16.38
C THR A 74 -3.45 25.23 -16.56
N PHE A 75 -3.35 25.98 -15.49
CA PHE A 75 -2.95 27.39 -15.56
C PHE A 75 -1.53 27.54 -16.12
N ILE A 76 -0.55 26.85 -15.55
CA ILE A 76 0.86 26.91 -15.98
C ILE A 76 0.99 26.37 -17.41
N GLY A 77 0.42 25.21 -17.70
CA GLY A 77 0.51 24.54 -19.00
C GLY A 77 -0.14 25.36 -20.12
N THR A 78 -1.27 26.04 -19.84
CA THR A 78 -1.92 26.94 -20.82
C THR A 78 -1.02 28.14 -21.12
N ILE A 79 -0.45 28.82 -20.12
CA ILE A 79 0.48 29.94 -20.33
C ILE A 79 1.71 29.46 -21.11
N THR A 80 2.24 28.30 -20.74
CA THR A 80 3.42 27.71 -21.42
C THR A 80 3.10 27.37 -22.87
N ALA A 81 1.93 26.80 -23.17
CA ALA A 81 1.50 26.50 -24.54
C ALA A 81 1.38 27.77 -25.41
N ILE A 82 0.87 28.87 -24.84
CA ILE A 82 0.80 30.18 -25.52
C ILE A 82 2.23 30.70 -25.81
N GLY A 83 3.11 30.65 -24.82
CA GLY A 83 4.50 31.05 -24.97
C GLY A 83 5.23 30.24 -26.06
N ILE A 84 5.10 28.91 -26.04
CA ILE A 84 5.69 28.01 -27.04
C ILE A 84 5.17 28.31 -28.44
N GLN A 85 3.87 28.60 -28.59
CA GLN A 85 3.28 28.91 -29.90
C GLN A 85 3.85 30.19 -30.51
N GLY A 86 4.19 31.19 -29.70
CA GLY A 86 4.82 32.43 -30.12
C GLY A 86 6.29 32.33 -30.52
N MET A 87 6.95 31.20 -30.20
CA MET A 87 8.39 31.04 -30.44
C MET A 87 8.76 30.64 -31.87
N ARG A 88 10.03 30.90 -32.27
CA ARG A 88 10.59 30.47 -33.55
C ARG A 88 10.52 28.94 -33.68
N LYS A 89 10.29 28.45 -34.91
CA LYS A 89 10.05 27.01 -35.19
C LYS A 89 11.09 26.07 -34.54
N LYS A 90 12.38 26.39 -34.62
CA LYS A 90 13.46 25.56 -34.04
C LYS A 90 13.34 25.46 -32.52
N ILE A 91 13.21 26.58 -31.81
CA ILE A 91 13.08 26.64 -30.35
C ILE A 91 11.80 25.92 -29.91
N ARG A 92 10.70 26.15 -30.59
CA ARG A 92 9.42 25.49 -30.33
C ARG A 92 9.53 23.96 -30.43
N THR A 93 10.20 23.43 -31.47
CA THR A 93 10.38 21.99 -31.65
C THR A 93 11.22 21.39 -30.51
N VAL A 94 12.29 22.07 -30.11
CA VAL A 94 13.13 21.61 -28.99
C VAL A 94 12.35 21.60 -27.67
N LEU A 95 11.62 22.69 -27.37
CA LEU A 95 10.84 22.79 -26.14
C LEU A 95 9.72 21.74 -26.07
N ILE A 96 9.00 21.49 -27.19
CA ILE A 96 8.02 20.41 -27.23
C ILE A 96 8.70 19.05 -27.02
N GLY A 97 9.89 18.83 -27.59
CA GLY A 97 10.66 17.62 -27.35
C GLY A 97 10.99 17.42 -25.86
N ILE A 98 11.51 18.47 -25.21
CA ILE A 98 11.82 18.45 -23.77
C ILE A 98 10.55 18.21 -22.93
N THR A 99 9.45 18.87 -23.26
CA THR A 99 8.16 18.69 -22.58
C THR A 99 7.66 17.25 -22.63
N ASN A 100 7.98 16.53 -23.71
CA ASN A 100 7.53 15.13 -23.88
C ASN A 100 8.42 14.12 -23.14
N ILE A 101 9.62 14.48 -22.67
CA ILE A 101 10.53 13.55 -21.98
C ILE A 101 9.88 12.90 -20.77
N PRO A 102 9.23 13.63 -19.84
CA PRO A 102 8.58 13.01 -18.67
C PRO A 102 7.47 12.01 -19.03
N MET A 103 6.80 12.22 -20.15
CA MET A 103 5.73 11.32 -20.62
C MET A 103 6.24 10.03 -21.27
N LEU A 104 7.47 10.03 -21.78
CA LEU A 104 8.12 8.89 -22.42
C LEU A 104 8.99 8.09 -21.44
N ASN A 105 9.29 8.70 -20.30
CA ASN A 105 10.07 8.06 -19.24
C ASN A 105 9.17 7.12 -18.41
N ALA A 106 9.73 6.07 -17.84
CA ALA A 106 9.00 5.22 -16.92
C ALA A 106 8.63 6.00 -15.65
N ASP A 107 7.39 5.88 -15.19
CA ASP A 107 6.86 6.62 -14.02
C ASP A 107 7.70 6.36 -12.76
N ILE A 108 8.21 5.15 -12.59
CA ILE A 108 9.13 4.77 -11.51
C ILE A 108 10.41 5.64 -11.51
N VAL A 109 11.02 5.83 -12.68
CA VAL A 109 12.25 6.65 -12.81
C VAL A 109 11.95 8.11 -12.51
N THR A 110 10.81 8.60 -12.97
CA THR A 110 10.33 9.97 -12.70
C THR A 110 10.05 10.16 -11.22
N GLY A 111 9.34 9.23 -10.58
CA GLY A 111 9.00 9.26 -9.16
C GLY A 111 10.25 9.26 -8.27
N ILE A 112 11.19 8.34 -8.51
CA ILE A 112 12.47 8.28 -7.77
C ILE A 112 13.28 9.56 -7.98
N SER A 113 13.36 10.08 -9.21
CA SER A 113 14.11 11.30 -9.51
C SER A 113 13.56 12.52 -8.76
N ILE A 114 12.24 12.66 -8.70
CA ILE A 114 11.56 13.74 -7.96
C ILE A 114 11.77 13.56 -6.45
N MET A 115 11.66 12.34 -5.92
CA MET A 115 11.95 12.04 -4.52
C MET A 115 13.38 12.44 -4.15
N LEU A 116 14.37 11.99 -4.92
CA LEU A 116 15.78 12.33 -4.68
C LEU A 116 16.03 13.85 -4.76
N LEU A 117 15.31 14.55 -5.64
CA LEU A 117 15.38 16.00 -5.72
C LEU A 117 14.86 16.65 -4.43
N PHE A 118 13.72 16.19 -3.90
CA PHE A 118 13.18 16.69 -2.63
C PHE A 118 14.12 16.43 -1.46
N ILE A 119 14.69 15.23 -1.38
CA ILE A 119 15.69 14.87 -0.35
C ILE A 119 16.93 15.77 -0.46
N ALA A 120 17.47 15.99 -1.67
CA ALA A 120 18.63 16.85 -1.89
C ALA A 120 18.40 18.30 -1.43
N PHE A 121 17.17 18.80 -1.58
CA PHE A 121 16.77 20.12 -1.09
C PHE A 121 16.26 20.12 0.36
N ARG A 122 16.32 18.97 1.05
CA ARG A 122 15.84 18.79 2.43
C ARG A 122 14.36 19.14 2.63
N PHE A 123 13.53 18.92 1.62
CA PHE A 123 12.08 18.99 1.78
C PHE A 123 11.61 17.74 2.52
N SER A 124 10.84 17.92 3.60
CA SER A 124 10.12 16.81 4.22
C SER A 124 9.05 16.30 3.26
N LEU A 125 9.01 14.98 3.06
CA LEU A 125 7.99 14.36 2.22
C LEU A 125 6.61 14.49 2.88
N GLY A 126 5.57 14.75 2.09
CA GLY A 126 4.23 14.99 2.59
C GLY A 126 3.26 15.47 1.51
N PHE A 127 2.17 16.09 1.90
CA PHE A 127 1.16 16.61 0.98
C PHE A 127 1.73 17.58 -0.06
N GLY A 128 2.64 18.49 0.36
CA GLY A 128 3.25 19.48 -0.53
C GLY A 128 4.13 18.85 -1.61
N THR A 129 4.90 17.81 -1.29
CA THR A 129 5.76 17.10 -2.25
C THR A 129 4.94 16.28 -3.24
N ILE A 130 3.87 15.62 -2.80
CA ILE A 130 2.92 14.94 -3.71
C ILE A 130 2.32 15.97 -4.67
N LEU A 131 1.80 17.08 -4.14
CA LEU A 131 1.16 18.12 -4.95
C LEU A 131 2.13 18.70 -6.00
N LEU A 132 3.36 19.02 -5.61
CA LEU A 132 4.39 19.54 -6.53
C LEU A 132 4.77 18.51 -7.61
N ALA A 133 4.89 17.25 -7.22
CA ALA A 133 5.17 16.17 -8.16
C ALA A 133 4.05 16.02 -9.18
N HIS A 134 2.79 16.01 -8.72
CA HIS A 134 1.60 15.91 -9.58
C HIS A 134 1.45 17.12 -10.50
N ILE A 135 1.75 18.34 -10.05
CA ILE A 135 1.78 19.52 -10.91
C ILE A 135 2.81 19.33 -12.02
N THR A 136 4.01 18.88 -11.64
CA THR A 136 5.15 18.76 -12.57
C THR A 136 4.86 17.78 -13.70
N PHE A 137 4.38 16.59 -13.40
CA PHE A 137 4.09 15.60 -14.45
C PHE A 137 2.81 15.91 -15.25
N ASN A 138 1.86 16.68 -14.70
CA ASN A 138 0.62 17.05 -15.38
C ASN A 138 0.80 18.17 -16.41
N ILE A 139 1.78 19.07 -16.25
CA ILE A 139 2.02 20.20 -17.18
C ILE A 139 2.16 19.74 -18.63
N PRO A 140 2.93 18.71 -19.00
CA PRO A 140 3.06 18.23 -20.38
C PRO A 140 1.72 17.85 -21.00
N TYR A 141 0.86 17.16 -20.28
CA TYR A 141 -0.46 16.73 -20.78
C TYR A 141 -1.36 17.91 -21.13
N VAL A 142 -1.32 18.95 -20.29
CA VAL A 142 -2.07 20.20 -20.56
C VAL A 142 -1.52 20.90 -21.79
N ILE A 143 -0.19 21.04 -21.92
CA ILE A 143 0.45 21.67 -23.08
C ILE A 143 0.03 20.95 -24.37
N LEU A 144 0.05 19.61 -24.37
CA LEU A 144 -0.33 18.81 -25.53
C LEU A 144 -1.81 18.90 -25.87
N SER A 145 -2.67 19.17 -24.90
CA SER A 145 -4.12 19.36 -25.12
C SER A 145 -4.45 20.76 -25.66
N VAL A 146 -3.75 21.79 -25.17
CA VAL A 146 -4.00 23.20 -25.52
C VAL A 146 -3.34 23.59 -26.85
N LEU A 147 -2.11 23.11 -27.12
CA LEU A 147 -1.31 23.53 -28.28
C LEU A 147 -1.99 23.27 -29.65
N PRO A 148 -2.67 22.13 -29.88
CA PRO A 148 -3.41 21.90 -31.13
C PRO A 148 -4.55 22.90 -31.32
N LYS A 149 -5.24 23.29 -30.25
CA LYS A 149 -6.32 24.28 -30.31
C LYS A 149 -5.79 25.68 -30.64
N LEU A 150 -4.68 26.09 -30.02
CA LEU A 150 -3.96 27.31 -30.35
C LEU A 150 -3.54 27.37 -31.83
N LYS A 151 -3.14 26.23 -32.42
CA LYS A 151 -2.80 26.18 -33.86
C LYS A 151 -4.02 26.28 -34.78
N GLN A 152 -5.20 25.89 -34.31
CA GLN A 152 -6.46 25.98 -35.08
C GLN A 152 -7.09 27.36 -34.97
N THR A 153 -6.75 28.17 -33.96
CA THR A 153 -7.28 29.53 -33.78
C THR A 153 -6.80 30.44 -34.89
N ASN A 154 -7.74 31.20 -35.48
CA ASN A 154 -7.43 32.14 -36.56
C ASN A 154 -6.76 33.40 -35.98
N LYS A 155 -5.50 33.63 -36.36
CA LYS A 155 -4.72 34.80 -35.91
C LYS A 155 -5.39 36.12 -36.32
N SER A 156 -6.05 36.19 -37.50
CA SER A 156 -6.69 37.40 -38.00
C SER A 156 -7.80 37.89 -37.07
N THR A 157 -8.46 36.99 -36.30
CA THR A 157 -9.50 37.40 -35.34
C THR A 157 -8.91 38.16 -34.16
N TYR A 158 -7.74 37.74 -33.71
CA TYR A 158 -7.00 38.44 -32.65
C TYR A 158 -6.46 39.79 -33.14
N GLU A 159 -5.86 39.82 -34.32
CA GLU A 159 -5.36 41.04 -34.98
C GLU A 159 -6.49 42.06 -35.21
N ALA A 160 -7.63 41.61 -35.70
CA ALA A 160 -8.80 42.47 -35.87
C ALA A 160 -9.32 43.08 -34.56
N ALA A 161 -9.24 42.34 -33.45
CA ALA A 161 -9.61 42.87 -32.14
C ALA A 161 -8.63 43.97 -31.67
N LEU A 162 -7.33 43.83 -31.96
CA LEU A 162 -6.35 44.87 -31.68
C LEU A 162 -6.55 46.11 -32.55
N ASP A 163 -6.85 45.93 -33.83
CA ASP A 163 -7.13 47.03 -34.77
C ASP A 163 -8.39 47.83 -34.37
N LEU A 164 -9.33 47.18 -33.71
CA LEU A 164 -10.51 47.83 -33.12
C LEU A 164 -10.24 48.51 -31.77
N GLY A 165 -8.98 48.59 -31.34
CA GLY A 165 -8.56 49.28 -30.11
C GLY A 165 -8.61 48.46 -28.84
N ALA A 166 -8.79 47.14 -28.93
CA ALA A 166 -8.72 46.28 -27.75
C ALA A 166 -7.27 46.16 -27.24
N SER A 167 -7.07 46.21 -25.93
CA SER A 167 -5.77 45.88 -25.35
C SER A 167 -5.40 44.40 -25.57
N PRO A 168 -4.11 44.05 -25.67
CA PRO A 168 -3.68 42.67 -25.91
C PRO A 168 -4.26 41.65 -24.93
N VAL A 169 -4.34 42.01 -23.65
CA VAL A 169 -4.91 41.14 -22.59
C VAL A 169 -6.42 40.97 -22.78
N TYR A 170 -7.13 42.07 -23.12
CA TYR A 170 -8.56 42.04 -23.38
C TYR A 170 -8.89 41.20 -24.63
N ALA A 171 -8.15 41.40 -25.73
CA ALA A 171 -8.27 40.61 -26.94
C ALA A 171 -8.01 39.12 -26.68
N PHE A 172 -6.98 38.80 -25.91
CA PHE A 172 -6.71 37.42 -25.50
C PHE A 172 -7.89 36.83 -24.71
N LEU A 173 -8.33 37.48 -23.63
CA LEU A 173 -9.40 36.96 -22.75
C LEU A 173 -10.77 36.84 -23.42
N LYS A 174 -11.05 37.70 -24.38
CA LYS A 174 -12.38 37.74 -25.04
C LYS A 174 -12.46 37.02 -26.39
N VAL A 175 -11.31 36.84 -27.07
CA VAL A 175 -11.26 36.22 -28.40
C VAL A 175 -10.51 34.89 -28.34
N VAL A 176 -9.24 34.88 -27.89
CA VAL A 176 -8.42 33.68 -27.97
C VAL A 176 -8.82 32.65 -26.91
N LEU A 177 -8.95 33.08 -25.65
CA LEU A 177 -9.24 32.16 -24.53
C LEU A 177 -10.55 31.39 -24.73
N PRO A 178 -11.69 31.98 -25.14
CA PRO A 178 -12.90 31.22 -25.42
C PRO A 178 -12.74 30.21 -26.56
N ASP A 179 -11.94 30.52 -27.57
CA ASP A 179 -11.70 29.65 -28.73
C ASP A 179 -10.84 28.43 -28.36
N ILE A 180 -9.85 28.60 -27.48
CA ILE A 180 -9.01 27.50 -26.99
C ILE A 180 -9.59 26.76 -25.77
N MET A 181 -10.68 27.26 -25.17
CA MET A 181 -11.28 26.73 -23.95
C MET A 181 -11.57 25.21 -24.02
N PRO A 182 -12.05 24.65 -25.16
CA PRO A 182 -12.20 23.19 -25.26
C PRO A 182 -10.88 22.43 -25.05
N GLY A 183 -9.75 22.97 -25.49
CA GLY A 183 -8.42 22.40 -25.26
C GLY A 183 -7.97 22.53 -23.81
N VAL A 184 -8.26 23.68 -23.18
CA VAL A 184 -7.96 23.92 -21.76
C VAL A 184 -8.73 22.98 -20.87
N ILE A 185 -10.05 22.81 -21.13
CA ILE A 185 -10.89 21.88 -20.38
C ILE A 185 -10.45 20.43 -20.58
N SER A 186 -10.13 20.04 -21.82
CA SER A 186 -9.60 18.69 -22.08
C SER A 186 -8.28 18.46 -21.36
N GLY A 187 -7.39 19.47 -21.33
CA GLY A 187 -6.14 19.41 -20.59
C GLY A 187 -6.35 19.26 -19.08
N PHE A 188 -7.29 20.02 -18.52
CA PHE A 188 -7.66 19.91 -17.11
C PHE A 188 -8.22 18.52 -16.77
N LEU A 189 -9.17 18.02 -17.57
CA LEU A 189 -9.77 16.70 -17.33
C LEU A 189 -8.72 15.58 -17.45
N LEU A 190 -7.82 15.68 -18.43
CA LEU A 190 -6.74 14.70 -18.58
C LEU A 190 -5.78 14.75 -17.39
N ALA A 191 -5.31 15.94 -16.98
CA ALA A 191 -4.47 16.13 -15.80
C ALA A 191 -5.13 15.63 -14.52
N PHE A 192 -6.43 15.90 -14.35
CA PHE A 192 -7.23 15.42 -13.23
C PHE A 192 -7.28 13.88 -13.19
N THR A 193 -7.58 13.25 -14.33
CA THR A 193 -7.65 11.79 -14.42
C THR A 193 -6.30 11.14 -14.17
N MET A 194 -5.22 11.67 -14.75
CA MET A 194 -3.86 11.17 -14.53
C MET A 194 -3.43 11.29 -13.08
N SER A 195 -3.78 12.39 -12.42
CA SER A 195 -3.48 12.58 -10.99
C SER A 195 -4.32 11.72 -10.06
N LEU A 196 -5.56 11.38 -10.45
CA LEU A 196 -6.48 10.58 -9.66
C LEU A 196 -6.05 9.10 -9.58
N ASP A 197 -5.49 8.58 -10.67
CA ASP A 197 -5.09 7.17 -10.81
C ASP A 197 -3.59 6.95 -10.55
N ASP A 198 -2.82 8.01 -10.26
CA ASP A 198 -1.39 7.88 -10.05
C ASP A 198 -1.09 7.14 -8.73
N PHE A 199 -0.35 6.05 -8.86
CA PHE A 199 0.23 5.29 -7.76
C PHE A 199 1.73 5.57 -7.62
N VAL A 200 2.46 5.52 -8.73
CA VAL A 200 3.92 5.43 -8.72
C VAL A 200 4.57 6.70 -8.18
N ILE A 201 4.20 7.85 -8.72
CA ILE A 201 4.78 9.13 -8.32
C ILE A 201 4.38 9.45 -6.88
N THR A 202 3.10 9.21 -6.53
CA THR A 202 2.60 9.36 -5.15
C THR A 202 3.37 8.49 -4.18
N HIS A 203 3.60 7.21 -4.50
CA HIS A 203 4.30 6.27 -3.62
C HIS A 203 5.71 6.76 -3.22
N PHE A 204 6.45 7.34 -4.15
CA PHE A 204 7.80 7.85 -3.89
C PHE A 204 7.83 9.25 -3.27
N THR A 205 6.75 10.04 -3.38
CA THR A 205 6.73 11.45 -2.93
C THR A 205 5.84 11.70 -1.73
N LYS A 206 5.13 10.68 -1.23
CA LYS A 206 4.30 10.78 -0.03
C LYS A 206 5.14 10.79 1.25
N GLY A 207 4.62 11.42 2.28
CA GLY A 207 5.13 11.34 3.65
C GLY A 207 4.24 10.47 4.54
N PRO A 208 4.63 10.28 5.82
CA PRO A 208 3.89 9.48 6.77
C PRO A 208 2.46 9.99 6.94
N GLY A 209 1.52 9.07 7.09
CA GLY A 209 0.11 9.37 7.35
C GLY A 209 -0.65 10.01 6.20
N ILE A 210 -0.06 10.12 5.00
CA ILE A 210 -0.72 10.68 3.82
C ILE A 210 -0.78 9.61 2.74
N ASP A 211 -1.94 8.99 2.61
CA ASP A 211 -2.23 8.05 1.54
C ASP A 211 -3.18 8.66 0.52
N THR A 212 -3.02 8.23 -0.74
CA THR A 212 -4.03 8.36 -1.78
C THR A 212 -4.76 7.02 -1.94
N LEU A 213 -5.89 7.06 -2.63
CA LEU A 213 -6.67 5.86 -2.85
C LEU A 213 -5.87 4.78 -3.59
N SER A 214 -5.06 5.17 -4.58
CA SER A 214 -4.21 4.25 -5.35
C SER A 214 -3.14 3.59 -4.47
N THR A 215 -2.49 4.35 -3.56
CA THR A 215 -1.50 3.79 -2.61
C THR A 215 -2.16 2.88 -1.57
N LYS A 216 -3.35 3.24 -1.08
CA LYS A 216 -4.10 2.42 -0.13
C LYS A 216 -4.61 1.13 -0.76
N ILE A 217 -5.19 1.18 -1.97
CA ILE A 217 -5.61 -0.01 -2.72
C ILE A 217 -4.43 -0.95 -2.96
N TYR A 218 -3.28 -0.42 -3.37
CA TYR A 218 -2.08 -1.22 -3.60
C TYR A 218 -1.61 -1.95 -2.34
N SER A 219 -1.57 -1.27 -1.20
CA SER A 219 -1.25 -1.86 0.10
C SER A 219 -2.23 -2.99 0.46
N GLU A 220 -3.54 -2.74 0.34
CA GLU A 220 -4.56 -3.75 0.64
C GLU A 220 -4.55 -4.97 -0.30
N VAL A 221 -4.22 -4.77 -1.58
CA VAL A 221 -4.10 -5.90 -2.55
C VAL A 221 -2.99 -6.86 -2.17
N ARG A 222 -1.89 -6.35 -1.60
CA ARG A 222 -0.75 -7.19 -1.19
C ARG A 222 -1.01 -7.96 0.10
N LYS A 223 -1.78 -7.39 1.03
CA LYS A 223 -2.14 -8.01 2.31
C LYS A 223 -3.30 -9.02 2.22
N GLY A 224 -3.94 -9.11 1.07
CA GLY A 224 -5.23 -9.78 0.91
C GLY A 224 -6.36 -8.75 0.79
N ILE A 225 -7.18 -8.87 -0.25
CA ILE A 225 -8.18 -7.85 -0.56
C ILE A 225 -9.36 -7.96 0.41
N LYS A 226 -9.50 -6.97 1.29
CA LYS A 226 -10.66 -6.87 2.20
C LYS A 226 -11.97 -6.62 1.42
N PRO A 227 -13.12 -7.10 1.91
CA PRO A 227 -14.41 -6.87 1.26
C PRO A 227 -14.79 -5.40 1.07
N GLU A 228 -14.35 -4.50 1.95
CA GLU A 228 -14.51 -3.05 1.81
C GLU A 228 -13.90 -2.51 0.51
N MET A 229 -12.78 -3.11 0.05
CA MET A 229 -12.13 -2.72 -1.20
C MET A 229 -12.96 -3.11 -2.43
N TYR A 230 -13.72 -4.22 -2.35
CA TYR A 230 -14.71 -4.56 -3.40
C TYR A 230 -15.86 -3.55 -3.43
N ALA A 231 -16.35 -3.13 -2.25
CA ALA A 231 -17.39 -2.11 -2.13
C ALA A 231 -16.91 -0.76 -2.67
N LEU A 232 -15.68 -0.35 -2.33
CA LEU A 232 -15.04 0.87 -2.83
C LEU A 232 -14.91 0.86 -4.37
N SER A 233 -14.34 -0.23 -4.91
CA SER A 233 -14.18 -0.39 -6.37
C SER A 233 -15.52 -0.36 -7.10
N THR A 234 -16.55 -0.95 -6.51
CA THR A 234 -17.91 -0.93 -7.05
C THR A 234 -18.48 0.49 -7.08
N LEU A 235 -18.35 1.26 -6.00
CA LEU A 235 -18.81 2.64 -5.93
C LEU A 235 -18.08 3.54 -6.93
N LEU A 236 -16.77 3.39 -7.08
CA LEU A 236 -15.97 4.11 -8.05
C LEU A 236 -16.43 3.80 -9.48
N PHE A 237 -16.57 2.51 -9.81
CA PHE A 237 -17.05 2.09 -11.13
C PHE A 237 -18.43 2.64 -11.45
N VAL A 238 -19.39 2.52 -10.52
CA VAL A 238 -20.75 3.04 -10.68
C VAL A 238 -20.75 4.56 -10.83
N SER A 239 -19.92 5.27 -10.07
CA SER A 239 -19.79 6.74 -10.16
C SER A 239 -19.27 7.16 -11.53
N VAL A 240 -18.23 6.51 -12.05
CA VAL A 240 -17.68 6.78 -13.40
C VAL A 240 -18.70 6.43 -14.49
N LEU A 241 -19.39 5.29 -14.35
CA LEU A 241 -20.44 4.87 -15.30
C LEU A 241 -21.58 5.89 -15.34
N LEU A 242 -22.06 6.36 -14.19
CA LEU A 242 -23.09 7.39 -14.09
C LEU A 242 -22.64 8.70 -14.73
N LEU A 243 -21.40 9.13 -14.49
CA LEU A 243 -20.82 10.31 -15.12
C LEU A 243 -20.77 10.16 -16.65
N LEU A 244 -20.34 9.02 -17.16
CA LEU A 244 -20.32 8.73 -18.61
C LEU A 244 -21.73 8.72 -19.20
N LEU A 245 -22.70 8.13 -18.51
CA LEU A 245 -24.10 8.13 -18.95
C LEU A 245 -24.67 9.55 -18.97
N LEU A 246 -24.39 10.39 -17.98
CA LEU A 246 -24.82 11.79 -17.92
C LEU A 246 -24.20 12.64 -19.04
N ILE A 247 -22.92 12.41 -19.36
CA ILE A 247 -22.21 13.08 -20.44
C ILE A 247 -22.81 12.66 -21.78
N ASN A 248 -23.08 11.37 -22.00
CA ASN A 248 -23.61 10.84 -23.26
C ASN A 248 -25.14 11.03 -23.43
N ALA A 249 -25.88 11.26 -22.33
CA ALA A 249 -27.30 11.57 -22.38
C ALA A 249 -27.62 12.98 -22.92
N SER A 250 -26.60 13.76 -23.28
CA SER A 250 -26.79 15.03 -23.98
C SER A 250 -27.25 14.75 -25.40
N PRO A 251 -28.42 15.28 -25.87
CA PRO A 251 -28.96 14.95 -27.17
C PRO A 251 -28.02 15.33 -28.31
N ASP A 252 -27.78 14.39 -29.25
CA ASP A 252 -27.09 14.62 -30.50
C ASP A 252 -27.73 15.82 -31.24
N GLU A 253 -27.02 16.91 -31.32
CA GLU A 253 -27.46 18.06 -32.17
C GLU A 253 -27.16 17.69 -33.62
N LYS A 254 -28.20 17.21 -34.32
CA LYS A 254 -28.24 17.22 -35.80
C LYS A 254 -27.85 18.61 -36.30
N GLN A 255 -26.90 18.64 -37.21
CA GLN A 255 -26.35 19.83 -37.88
C GLN A 255 -27.38 20.93 -38.09
N LYS A 256 -27.22 22.07 -37.45
CA LYS A 256 -27.96 23.32 -37.72
C LYS A 256 -26.99 24.41 -38.24
N PRO A 257 -27.49 25.33 -39.09
CA PRO A 257 -26.64 26.23 -39.87
C PRO A 257 -25.91 27.31 -39.03
N VAL A 258 -24.93 27.95 -39.67
CA VAL A 258 -23.87 28.82 -39.16
C VAL A 258 -24.25 29.95 -38.17
N SER A 259 -25.54 30.31 -38.04
CA SER A 259 -26.01 31.31 -37.06
C SER A 259 -26.07 30.79 -35.60
N ALA A 260 -25.79 29.50 -35.39
CA ALA A 260 -25.89 28.83 -34.09
C ALA A 260 -24.57 28.84 -33.24
N VAL A 261 -23.47 29.38 -33.79
CA VAL A 261 -22.14 29.33 -33.14
C VAL A 261 -22.09 30.15 -31.84
N VAL A 262 -22.77 31.29 -31.83
CA VAL A 262 -22.83 32.16 -30.63
C VAL A 262 -23.64 31.51 -29.50
N ASN A 263 -24.67 30.74 -29.85
CA ASN A 263 -25.49 30.03 -28.87
C ASN A 263 -24.83 28.79 -28.28
N LYS A 264 -23.89 28.17 -28.99
CA LYS A 264 -23.21 26.94 -28.53
C LYS A 264 -22.23 27.20 -27.36
N ALA A 265 -21.45 28.26 -27.47
CA ALA A 265 -20.54 28.69 -26.41
C ALA A 265 -21.29 29.16 -25.15
N GLN A 266 -22.39 29.88 -25.32
CA GLN A 266 -23.27 30.29 -24.22
C GLN A 266 -24.01 29.11 -23.59
N ARG A 267 -24.44 28.12 -24.36
CA ARG A 267 -25.11 26.91 -23.88
C ARG A 267 -24.14 26.00 -23.14
N PHE A 268 -22.93 25.85 -23.64
CA PHE A 268 -21.84 25.10 -22.97
C PHE A 268 -21.42 25.79 -21.64
N LYS A 269 -21.23 27.11 -21.66
CA LYS A 269 -20.95 27.92 -20.47
C LYS A 269 -22.07 27.81 -19.42
N ARG A 270 -23.33 27.77 -19.87
CA ARG A 270 -24.52 27.61 -19.01
C ARG A 270 -24.64 26.21 -18.44
N MET A 271 -24.29 25.15 -19.21
CA MET A 271 -24.28 23.75 -18.77
C MET A 271 -23.14 23.50 -17.80
N PHE A 272 -21.93 24.01 -18.07
CA PHE A 272 -20.78 23.91 -17.18
C PHE A 272 -21.00 24.64 -15.85
N LEU A 273 -21.43 25.91 -15.91
CA LEU A 273 -21.70 26.73 -14.73
C LEU A 273 -22.93 26.27 -13.93
N GLN A 274 -23.96 25.73 -14.57
CA GLN A 274 -25.23 25.39 -13.92
C GLN A 274 -25.33 23.91 -13.48
N ARG A 275 -24.53 22.99 -14.03
CA ARG A 275 -24.61 21.55 -13.74
C ARG A 275 -23.31 20.94 -13.26
N LEU A 276 -22.19 21.22 -13.92
CA LEU A 276 -20.90 20.62 -13.53
C LEU A 276 -20.23 21.37 -12.38
N LEU A 277 -20.23 22.71 -12.41
CA LEU A 277 -19.64 23.50 -11.34
C LEU A 277 -20.34 23.32 -9.98
N PRO A 278 -21.70 23.27 -9.88
CA PRO A 278 -22.37 22.97 -8.61
C PRO A 278 -22.12 21.53 -8.13
N ALA A 279 -22.15 20.54 -9.02
CA ALA A 279 -21.83 19.15 -8.66
C ALA A 279 -20.38 19.02 -8.13
N PHE A 280 -19.46 19.75 -8.74
CA PHE A 280 -18.06 19.80 -8.36
C PHE A 280 -17.84 20.58 -7.05
N LEU A 281 -18.55 21.70 -6.86
CA LEU A 281 -18.55 22.45 -5.59
C LEU A 281 -19.20 21.67 -4.45
N ILE A 282 -20.24 20.89 -4.72
CA ILE A 282 -20.87 20.00 -3.74
C ILE A 282 -19.90 18.88 -3.33
N LEU A 283 -19.16 18.29 -4.27
CA LEU A 283 -18.09 17.33 -3.98
C LEU A 283 -16.96 17.94 -3.12
N ILE A 284 -16.57 19.19 -3.39
CA ILE A 284 -15.57 19.92 -2.59
C ILE A 284 -16.13 20.27 -1.20
N ILE A 285 -17.40 20.68 -1.11
CA ILE A 285 -18.03 21.05 0.18
C ILE A 285 -18.25 19.81 1.03
N ILE A 286 -18.68 18.70 0.44
CA ILE A 286 -18.79 17.40 1.16
C ILE A 286 -17.40 16.93 1.61
N GLY A 287 -16.41 16.96 0.72
CA GLY A 287 -15.02 16.64 1.04
C GLY A 287 -14.43 17.57 2.10
N GLY A 288 -14.67 18.89 1.97
CA GLY A 288 -14.20 19.89 2.93
C GLY A 288 -14.91 19.84 4.30
N GLY A 289 -16.19 19.49 4.33
CA GLY A 289 -16.94 19.30 5.57
C GLY A 289 -16.51 18.07 6.35
N ILE A 290 -16.19 16.99 5.64
CA ILE A 290 -15.63 15.77 6.22
C ILE A 290 -14.23 16.07 6.78
N PHE A 291 -13.37 16.76 6.02
CA PHE A 291 -12.02 17.14 6.46
C PHE A 291 -12.01 18.03 7.70
N TYR A 292 -12.86 19.05 7.74
CA TYR A 292 -12.97 19.94 8.90
C TYR A 292 -13.43 19.19 10.17
N GLY A 293 -14.23 18.14 10.00
CA GLY A 293 -14.62 17.23 11.08
C GLY A 293 -13.47 16.36 11.59
N PHE A 294 -12.54 15.96 10.71
CA PHE A 294 -11.37 15.13 11.05
C PHE A 294 -10.19 15.95 11.62
N GLU A 295 -9.92 17.13 11.09
CA GLU A 295 -8.78 17.97 11.52
C GLU A 295 -8.98 18.63 12.88
N ASN A 296 -10.23 18.77 13.35
CA ASN A 296 -10.57 19.44 14.61
C ASN A 296 -10.56 18.54 15.87
N LYS A 297 -10.12 17.28 15.77
CA LYS A 297 -9.64 16.56 16.96
C LYS A 297 -8.21 17.03 17.25
N GLY A 298 -8.08 18.25 17.77
CA GLY A 298 -6.79 18.82 18.16
C GLY A 298 -6.14 17.92 19.22
N SER A 299 -5.03 17.28 18.85
CA SER A 299 -4.15 16.59 19.79
C SER A 299 -3.59 17.61 20.77
N SER A 300 -3.91 17.49 22.06
CA SER A 300 -3.44 18.41 23.10
C SER A 300 -1.97 18.17 23.48
N ASN A 301 -1.46 16.95 23.23
CA ASN A 301 -0.15 16.46 23.73
C ASN A 301 0.83 16.05 22.62
N GLY A 302 0.62 16.52 21.38
CA GLY A 302 1.51 16.23 20.26
C GLY A 302 1.12 14.96 19.49
N GLN A 303 2.09 14.33 18.84
CA GLN A 303 1.88 13.15 17.98
C GLN A 303 3.00 12.13 18.14
N VAL A 304 2.74 10.92 17.68
CA VAL A 304 3.74 9.86 17.49
C VAL A 304 3.59 9.26 16.10
N VAL A 305 4.69 9.11 15.37
CA VAL A 305 4.71 8.53 14.02
C VAL A 305 5.20 7.09 14.13
N VAL A 306 4.31 6.14 13.93
CA VAL A 306 4.53 4.69 14.09
C VAL A 306 4.64 4.04 12.71
N TYR A 307 5.67 3.21 12.51
CA TYR A 307 5.90 2.45 11.30
C TYR A 307 5.96 0.96 11.64
N ASN A 308 4.95 0.21 11.25
CA ASN A 308 4.76 -1.18 11.66
C ASN A 308 4.45 -2.08 10.46
N TRP A 309 4.38 -3.38 10.69
CA TRP A 309 3.90 -4.36 9.73
C TRP A 309 2.43 -4.14 9.39
N GLY A 310 2.00 -4.64 8.24
CA GLY A 310 0.58 -4.63 7.88
C GLY A 310 -0.25 -5.53 8.79
N GLU A 311 -1.43 -5.04 9.22
CA GLU A 311 -2.38 -5.79 10.08
C GLU A 311 -1.78 -6.31 11.40
N TYR A 312 -0.84 -5.62 11.96
CA TYR A 312 -0.05 -6.06 13.11
C TYR A 312 -0.35 -5.29 14.40
N ILE A 313 -1.43 -4.55 14.43
CA ILE A 313 -1.99 -3.88 15.61
C ILE A 313 -3.50 -3.73 15.44
N ASP A 314 -4.24 -3.90 16.53
CA ASP A 314 -5.68 -3.62 16.54
C ASP A 314 -5.91 -2.11 16.40
N PRO A 315 -6.71 -1.65 15.42
CA PRO A 315 -7.05 -0.24 15.25
C PRO A 315 -7.69 0.38 16.51
N ASP A 316 -8.41 -0.40 17.31
CA ASP A 316 -9.03 0.08 18.55
C ASP A 316 -7.96 0.47 19.59
N VAL A 317 -6.80 -0.23 19.61
CA VAL A 317 -5.66 0.10 20.47
C VAL A 317 -5.13 1.50 20.17
N LEU A 318 -5.05 1.89 18.89
CA LEU A 318 -4.63 3.24 18.49
C LEU A 318 -5.62 4.30 19.00
N THR A 319 -6.91 4.01 18.85
CA THR A 319 -7.98 4.92 19.28
C THR A 319 -7.98 5.11 20.79
N ILE A 320 -7.86 4.02 21.57
CA ILE A 320 -7.79 4.06 23.03
C ILE A 320 -6.58 4.89 23.50
N PHE A 321 -5.41 4.69 22.85
CA PHE A 321 -4.22 5.48 23.17
C PHE A 321 -4.44 6.98 22.94
N GLU A 322 -5.01 7.36 21.80
CA GLU A 322 -5.32 8.76 21.50
C GLU A 322 -6.31 9.38 22.49
N GLU A 323 -7.34 8.61 22.88
CA GLU A 323 -8.36 9.06 23.85
C GLU A 323 -7.80 9.22 25.27
N GLU A 324 -6.96 8.29 25.73
CA GLU A 324 -6.38 8.33 27.07
C GLU A 324 -5.26 9.37 27.22
N THR A 325 -4.42 9.53 26.18
CA THR A 325 -3.21 10.36 26.27
C THR A 325 -3.36 11.73 25.62
N GLY A 326 -4.27 11.91 24.69
CA GLY A 326 -4.35 13.07 23.82
C GLY A 326 -3.19 13.19 22.83
N ILE A 327 -2.38 12.13 22.66
CA ILE A 327 -1.29 12.06 21.67
C ILE A 327 -1.86 11.45 20.40
N ARG A 328 -1.75 12.13 19.27
CA ARG A 328 -2.21 11.64 17.98
C ARG A 328 -1.26 10.56 17.45
N VAL A 329 -1.79 9.45 16.95
CA VAL A 329 -1.01 8.39 16.30
C VAL A 329 -1.06 8.55 14.78
N ILE A 330 0.09 8.75 14.16
CA ILE A 330 0.25 8.69 12.70
C ILE A 330 0.81 7.30 12.39
N TYR A 331 -0.06 6.39 11.93
CA TYR A 331 0.29 5.00 11.70
C TYR A 331 0.56 4.74 10.22
N GLU A 332 1.72 4.19 9.90
CA GLU A 332 2.12 3.76 8.56
C GLU A 332 2.57 2.30 8.60
N GLU A 333 2.36 1.58 7.50
CA GLU A 333 2.65 0.16 7.40
C GLU A 333 3.73 -0.12 6.37
N TYR A 334 4.49 -1.18 6.58
CA TYR A 334 5.45 -1.74 5.62
C TYR A 334 5.24 -3.25 5.44
N GLU A 335 5.80 -3.78 4.35
CA GLU A 335 5.60 -5.17 3.94
C GLU A 335 6.76 -6.08 4.35
N THR A 336 8.00 -5.56 4.28
CA THR A 336 9.23 -6.31 4.63
C THR A 336 10.25 -5.40 5.28
N ASN A 337 11.14 -5.99 6.08
CA ASN A 337 12.27 -5.29 6.69
C ASN A 337 13.16 -4.61 5.62
N GLU A 338 13.31 -5.24 4.45
CA GLU A 338 14.13 -4.74 3.34
C GLU A 338 13.54 -3.49 2.68
N ILE A 339 12.23 -3.29 2.77
CA ILE A 339 11.55 -2.05 2.33
C ILE A 339 11.61 -0.98 3.41
N MET A 340 11.48 -1.37 4.66
CA MET A 340 11.51 -0.48 5.82
C MET A 340 12.91 0.11 6.04
N TYR A 341 13.95 -0.73 6.06
CA TYR A 341 15.32 -0.34 6.42
C TYR A 341 15.90 0.83 5.61
N PRO A 342 15.83 0.87 4.25
CA PRO A 342 16.35 1.99 3.47
C PRO A 342 15.64 3.32 3.77
N LYS A 343 14.37 3.30 4.15
CA LYS A 343 13.62 4.50 4.54
C LYS A 343 14.16 5.07 5.86
N ILE A 344 14.39 4.20 6.86
CA ILE A 344 15.01 4.60 8.13
C ILE A 344 16.43 5.10 7.91
N GLN A 345 17.24 4.36 7.16
CA GLN A 345 18.64 4.69 6.88
C GLN A 345 18.78 6.02 6.12
N SER A 346 17.88 6.32 5.20
CA SER A 346 17.92 7.58 4.44
C SER A 346 17.64 8.80 5.32
N GLY A 347 16.95 8.63 6.45
CA GLY A 347 16.51 9.72 7.32
C GLY A 347 15.54 10.72 6.65
N ALA A 348 15.03 10.39 5.46
CA ALA A 348 14.14 11.28 4.71
C ALA A 348 12.79 11.49 5.41
N ILE A 349 12.38 10.50 6.18
CA ILE A 349 11.17 10.51 7.00
C ILE A 349 11.59 10.29 8.47
N ALA A 350 11.10 11.13 9.37
CA ALA A 350 11.31 10.97 10.79
C ALA A 350 10.16 10.11 11.35
N TYR A 351 10.40 8.82 11.47
CA TYR A 351 9.55 7.94 12.26
C TYR A 351 9.96 8.02 13.73
N ASP A 352 8.99 7.96 14.64
CA ASP A 352 9.25 8.00 16.07
C ASP A 352 9.36 6.59 16.66
N LEU A 353 8.66 5.63 16.04
CA LEU A 353 8.62 4.24 16.49
C LEU A 353 8.55 3.30 15.29
N VAL A 354 9.32 2.21 15.34
CA VAL A 354 9.35 1.16 14.31
C VAL A 354 9.34 -0.21 14.99
N CYS A 355 8.76 -1.24 14.35
CA CYS A 355 8.68 -2.60 14.88
C CYS A 355 9.35 -3.63 13.94
N PRO A 356 10.68 -3.64 13.81
CA PRO A 356 11.41 -4.62 13.00
C PRO A 356 11.56 -5.97 13.69
N SER A 357 11.95 -6.98 12.91
CA SER A 357 12.36 -8.28 13.43
C SER A 357 13.79 -8.26 14.00
N ASP A 358 14.12 -9.26 14.77
CA ASP A 358 15.37 -9.52 15.46
C ASP A 358 16.65 -9.17 14.66
N TYR A 359 16.91 -9.87 13.54
CA TYR A 359 18.10 -9.64 12.69
C TYR A 359 18.19 -8.21 12.14
N MET A 360 17.05 -7.57 11.94
CA MET A 360 17.01 -6.20 11.43
C MET A 360 17.30 -5.19 12.55
N ILE A 361 16.87 -5.48 13.79
CA ILE A 361 17.23 -4.69 14.97
C ILE A 361 18.75 -4.71 15.17
N GLU A 362 19.35 -5.90 15.11
CA GLU A 362 20.80 -6.06 15.18
C GLU A 362 21.51 -5.21 14.12
N ARG A 363 21.10 -5.32 12.86
CA ARG A 363 21.60 -4.49 11.75
C ARG A 363 21.45 -2.99 12.01
N MET A 364 20.31 -2.56 12.55
CA MET A 364 20.04 -1.15 12.84
C MET A 364 20.91 -0.64 14.00
N ILE A 365 21.19 -1.48 15.01
CA ILE A 365 22.11 -1.17 16.10
C ILE A 365 23.55 -1.01 15.56
N GLU A 366 24.04 -1.98 14.78
CA GLU A 366 25.38 -1.92 14.18
C GLU A 366 25.60 -0.69 13.29
N ASN A 367 24.56 -0.25 12.60
CA ASN A 367 24.61 0.93 11.73
C ASN A 367 24.29 2.26 12.45
N ASP A 368 24.19 2.24 13.79
CA ASP A 368 23.95 3.43 14.64
C ASP A 368 22.65 4.18 14.25
N LEU A 369 21.60 3.45 13.90
CA LEU A 369 20.33 3.99 13.45
C LEU A 369 19.29 4.14 14.57
N LEU A 370 19.55 3.58 15.76
CA LEU A 370 18.61 3.56 16.89
C LEU A 370 19.03 4.51 18.01
N ALA A 371 18.03 5.01 18.73
CA ALA A 371 18.19 5.73 19.99
C ALA A 371 17.94 4.78 21.17
N GLN A 372 18.74 4.93 22.25
CA GLN A 372 18.48 4.20 23.47
C GLN A 372 17.12 4.59 24.08
N ILE A 373 16.39 3.61 24.56
CA ILE A 373 15.09 3.76 25.23
C ILE A 373 15.32 4.17 26.67
N ASN A 374 14.52 5.12 27.17
CA ASN A 374 14.49 5.44 28.59
C ASN A 374 13.43 4.58 29.29
N PHE A 375 13.85 3.50 29.92
CA PHE A 375 12.94 2.56 30.58
C PHE A 375 12.23 3.14 31.81
N ASP A 376 12.68 4.27 32.35
CA ASP A 376 11.94 4.99 33.42
C ASP A 376 10.58 5.49 32.91
N ASN A 377 10.45 5.70 31.60
CA ASN A 377 9.20 6.10 30.95
C ASN A 377 8.31 4.89 30.57
N ILE A 378 8.81 3.65 30.79
CA ILE A 378 8.11 2.41 30.42
C ILE A 378 7.95 1.47 31.65
N PRO A 379 7.28 1.92 32.72
CA PRO A 379 7.11 1.08 33.91
C PRO A 379 6.38 -0.24 33.65
N ASN A 380 5.53 -0.32 32.61
CA ASN A 380 4.81 -1.55 32.26
C ASN A 380 5.69 -2.62 31.60
N ILE A 381 6.97 -2.34 31.35
CA ILE A 381 7.94 -3.36 30.87
C ILE A 381 8.01 -4.58 31.82
N MET A 382 7.67 -4.38 33.09
CA MET A 382 7.60 -5.44 34.10
C MET A 382 6.66 -6.60 33.76
N TYR A 383 5.70 -6.38 32.85
CA TYR A 383 4.77 -7.42 32.40
C TYR A 383 5.31 -8.25 31.23
N ILE A 384 6.39 -7.82 30.60
CA ILE A 384 7.11 -8.63 29.60
C ILE A 384 7.89 -9.73 30.33
N GLY A 385 7.68 -10.98 29.93
CA GLY A 385 8.32 -12.13 30.57
C GLY A 385 9.85 -12.06 30.47
N GLU A 386 10.53 -12.43 31.56
CA GLU A 386 12.00 -12.40 31.65
C GLU A 386 12.67 -13.23 30.53
N THR A 387 12.08 -14.35 30.16
CA THR A 387 12.57 -15.21 29.07
C THR A 387 12.67 -14.44 27.75
N TYR A 388 11.68 -13.62 27.41
CA TYR A 388 11.67 -12.84 26.16
C TYR A 388 12.70 -11.70 26.20
N MET A 389 12.89 -11.07 27.38
CA MET A 389 13.96 -10.09 27.57
C MET A 389 15.36 -10.72 27.48
N GLN A 390 15.52 -11.96 27.93
CA GLN A 390 16.77 -12.70 27.76
C GLN A 390 17.02 -13.10 26.32
N GLN A 391 15.99 -13.55 25.60
CA GLN A 391 16.07 -13.85 24.16
C GLN A 391 16.43 -12.61 23.33
N SER A 392 15.89 -11.44 23.68
CA SER A 392 16.23 -10.19 23.00
C SER A 392 17.70 -9.81 23.10
N GLN A 393 18.45 -10.35 24.10
CA GLN A 393 19.90 -10.12 24.21
C GLN A 393 20.69 -10.74 23.06
N GLN A 394 20.10 -11.61 22.25
CA GLN A 394 20.76 -12.17 21.08
C GLN A 394 21.00 -11.10 20.01
N PHE A 395 20.06 -10.13 19.86
CA PHE A 395 20.15 -9.06 18.86
C PHE A 395 20.30 -7.66 19.49
N ASP A 396 19.98 -7.48 20.76
CA ASP A 396 20.20 -6.26 21.57
C ASP A 396 20.88 -6.64 22.87
N SER A 397 22.19 -6.88 22.82
CA SER A 397 22.98 -7.45 23.91
C SER A 397 22.87 -6.73 25.26
N SER A 398 22.46 -5.47 25.23
CA SER A 398 22.29 -4.61 26.41
C SER A 398 20.84 -4.40 26.80
N ASN A 399 19.87 -4.86 26.00
CA ASN A 399 18.44 -4.55 26.12
C ASN A 399 18.18 -3.03 26.27
N LEU A 400 18.88 -2.20 25.50
CA LEU A 400 18.77 -0.74 25.59
C LEU A 400 17.99 -0.12 24.44
N TYR A 401 17.77 -0.86 23.35
CA TYR A 401 17.23 -0.33 22.11
C TYR A 401 15.87 -0.90 21.73
N SER A 402 15.46 -2.03 22.33
CA SER A 402 14.28 -2.77 21.92
C SER A 402 13.37 -3.18 23.07
N VAL A 403 12.06 -3.26 22.80
CA VAL A 403 11.04 -3.81 23.69
C VAL A 403 10.25 -4.87 22.93
N PRO A 404 10.28 -6.15 23.36
CA PRO A 404 9.52 -7.23 22.71
C PRO A 404 8.03 -6.91 22.58
N TYR A 405 7.49 -7.15 21.38
CA TYR A 405 6.10 -6.86 21.06
C TYR A 405 5.29 -8.11 20.77
N CYS A 406 5.75 -8.89 19.79
CA CYS A 406 5.14 -10.15 19.39
C CYS A 406 6.23 -11.14 19.03
N TRP A 407 5.90 -12.43 19.10
CA TRP A 407 6.79 -13.49 18.69
C TRP A 407 6.03 -14.64 18.05
N GLY A 408 6.70 -15.53 17.39
CA GLY A 408 6.09 -16.69 16.77
C GLY A 408 7.08 -17.61 16.11
N THR A 409 6.54 -18.60 15.40
CA THR A 409 7.29 -19.61 14.68
C THR A 409 6.86 -19.66 13.23
N VAL A 410 7.70 -20.20 12.36
CA VAL A 410 7.34 -20.61 11.01
C VAL A 410 7.08 -22.10 11.01
N GLY A 411 6.04 -22.55 10.33
CA GLY A 411 5.70 -23.96 10.27
C GLY A 411 4.94 -24.34 9.00
N ILE A 412 4.50 -25.59 8.96
CA ILE A 412 3.69 -26.13 7.88
C ILE A 412 2.22 -26.10 8.30
N LEU A 413 1.38 -25.41 7.54
CA LEU A 413 -0.07 -25.53 7.59
C LEU A 413 -0.50 -26.54 6.53
N TYR A 414 -1.19 -27.59 6.92
CA TYR A 414 -1.64 -28.61 5.98
C TYR A 414 -3.13 -28.90 6.10
N ASN A 415 -3.73 -29.32 4.98
CA ASN A 415 -5.13 -29.69 4.92
C ASN A 415 -5.29 -31.19 5.17
N LYS A 416 -5.90 -31.55 6.31
CA LYS A 416 -6.15 -32.95 6.74
C LYS A 416 -7.01 -33.78 5.77
N THR A 417 -7.76 -33.11 4.90
CA THR A 417 -8.57 -33.80 3.88
C THR A 417 -7.78 -34.09 2.60
N MET A 418 -6.64 -33.44 2.41
CA MET A 418 -5.78 -33.56 1.24
C MET A 418 -4.46 -34.30 1.54
N VAL A 419 -4.01 -34.27 2.80
CA VAL A 419 -2.79 -34.94 3.28
C VAL A 419 -3.18 -36.07 4.23
N ASN A 420 -2.81 -37.30 3.90
CA ASN A 420 -3.20 -38.49 4.65
C ASN A 420 -2.06 -39.06 5.53
N GLU A 421 -0.85 -38.56 5.38
CA GLU A 421 0.34 -38.97 6.12
C GLU A 421 0.64 -38.02 7.26
N PRO A 422 1.37 -38.44 8.30
CA PRO A 422 1.82 -37.54 9.35
C PRO A 422 2.74 -36.45 8.80
N VAL A 423 2.46 -35.20 9.15
CA VAL A 423 3.29 -34.05 8.78
C VAL A 423 4.14 -33.69 9.99
N ASP A 424 5.42 -34.08 9.99
CA ASP A 424 6.35 -33.83 11.08
C ASP A 424 7.74 -33.35 10.63
N SER A 425 7.92 -33.15 9.32
CA SER A 425 9.22 -32.84 8.69
C SER A 425 9.04 -31.90 7.51
N TRP A 426 10.04 -31.02 7.29
CA TRP A 426 10.13 -30.19 6.10
C TRP A 426 10.22 -31.01 4.81
N ALA A 427 10.63 -32.30 4.88
CA ALA A 427 10.75 -33.19 3.71
C ALA A 427 9.50 -33.25 2.84
N ILE A 428 8.30 -33.11 3.45
CA ILE A 428 7.02 -33.16 2.74
C ILE A 428 6.90 -32.07 1.65
N LEU A 429 7.63 -30.94 1.79
CA LEU A 429 7.62 -29.87 0.81
C LEU A 429 8.41 -30.22 -0.48
N TRP A 430 9.09 -31.38 -0.51
CA TRP A 430 9.78 -31.93 -1.68
C TRP A 430 9.12 -33.21 -2.21
N ASP A 431 7.95 -33.60 -1.68
CA ASP A 431 7.24 -34.77 -2.14
C ASP A 431 6.48 -34.47 -3.46
N GLU A 432 6.78 -35.24 -4.49
CA GLU A 432 6.16 -35.10 -5.82
C GLU A 432 4.64 -35.32 -5.82
N GLN A 433 4.09 -36.03 -4.82
CA GLN A 433 2.63 -36.23 -4.73
C GLN A 433 1.88 -34.91 -4.50
N TYR A 434 2.52 -33.90 -3.90
CA TYR A 434 1.95 -32.57 -3.65
C TYR A 434 2.30 -31.55 -4.74
N LYS A 435 2.73 -32.00 -5.91
CA LYS A 435 3.05 -31.09 -7.02
C LYS A 435 1.91 -30.16 -7.37
N ASN A 436 2.21 -28.85 -7.47
CA ASN A 436 1.25 -27.75 -7.64
C ASN A 436 0.22 -27.62 -6.49
N ASN A 437 0.53 -28.16 -5.32
CA ASN A 437 -0.29 -28.05 -4.09
C ASN A 437 0.53 -27.54 -2.89
N ILE A 438 1.70 -26.94 -3.14
CA ILE A 438 2.58 -26.39 -2.12
C ILE A 438 2.63 -24.87 -2.26
N LEU A 439 2.40 -24.15 -1.17
CA LEU A 439 2.61 -22.72 -1.05
C LEU A 439 3.88 -22.47 -0.26
N MET A 440 4.84 -21.78 -0.86
CA MET A 440 6.13 -21.47 -0.24
C MET A 440 6.23 -19.99 0.07
N GLN A 441 7.00 -19.61 1.10
CA GLN A 441 7.23 -18.22 1.45
C GLN A 441 8.04 -17.48 0.36
N ASP A 442 7.59 -16.28 -0.03
CA ASP A 442 8.33 -15.37 -0.89
C ASP A 442 9.26 -14.46 -0.05
N SER A 443 9.97 -15.10 0.87
CA SER A 443 10.99 -14.51 1.73
C SER A 443 12.30 -15.24 1.53
N VAL A 444 13.37 -14.49 1.32
CA VAL A 444 14.72 -15.04 1.08
C VAL A 444 15.18 -15.84 2.29
N ARG A 445 15.08 -15.22 3.48
CA ARG A 445 15.59 -15.82 4.71
C ARG A 445 14.76 -17.05 5.11
N ASP A 446 13.41 -16.99 5.01
CA ASP A 446 12.56 -18.14 5.34
C ASP A 446 12.75 -19.29 4.37
N ALA A 447 12.79 -19.03 3.07
CA ALA A 447 12.95 -20.08 2.07
C ALA A 447 14.30 -20.83 2.24
N PHE A 448 15.41 -20.08 2.41
CA PHE A 448 16.71 -20.68 2.69
C PHE A 448 16.77 -21.31 4.07
N GLY A 449 16.24 -20.65 5.12
CA GLY A 449 16.24 -21.14 6.48
C GLY A 449 15.56 -22.50 6.63
N ILE A 450 14.37 -22.66 6.04
CA ILE A 450 13.63 -23.93 5.98
C ILE A 450 14.47 -25.02 5.29
N THR A 451 15.08 -24.68 4.16
CA THR A 451 15.87 -25.62 3.37
C THR A 451 17.15 -26.03 4.09
N LEU A 452 17.83 -25.08 4.73
CA LEU A 452 19.01 -25.36 5.55
C LEU A 452 18.66 -26.25 6.73
N LYS A 453 17.54 -25.99 7.44
CA LYS A 453 17.05 -26.88 8.50
C LYS A 453 16.75 -28.28 8.01
N TYR A 454 16.10 -28.41 6.86
CA TYR A 454 15.85 -29.69 6.23
C TYR A 454 17.15 -30.47 5.92
N LEU A 455 18.21 -29.77 5.52
CA LEU A 455 19.53 -30.35 5.27
C LEU A 455 20.33 -30.62 6.58
N GLY A 456 19.84 -30.18 7.74
CA GLY A 456 20.50 -30.33 9.04
C GLY A 456 21.52 -29.24 9.37
N TYR A 457 21.46 -28.11 8.67
CA TYR A 457 22.33 -26.95 8.87
C TYR A 457 21.65 -25.88 9.75
N SER A 458 22.44 -24.90 10.20
CA SER A 458 21.89 -23.70 10.85
C SER A 458 21.18 -22.83 9.82
N LEU A 459 20.04 -22.23 10.20
CA LEU A 459 19.35 -21.25 9.35
C LEU A 459 20.14 -19.93 9.19
N ASN A 460 21.22 -19.76 9.96
CA ASN A 460 22.17 -18.65 9.89
C ASN A 460 23.50 -19.03 9.21
N SER A 461 23.53 -20.10 8.42
CA SER A 461 24.75 -20.55 7.76
C SER A 461 25.37 -19.46 6.88
N THR A 462 26.69 -19.31 7.02
CA THR A 462 27.55 -18.48 6.17
C THR A 462 28.53 -19.32 5.34
N ASP A 463 28.37 -20.65 5.36
CA ASP A 463 29.14 -21.56 4.52
C ASP A 463 28.57 -21.57 3.09
N LEU A 464 29.42 -21.27 2.11
CA LEU A 464 29.01 -21.16 0.71
C LEU A 464 28.58 -22.52 0.12
N ASP A 465 29.17 -23.62 0.58
CA ASP A 465 28.84 -24.96 0.10
C ASP A 465 27.44 -25.35 0.59
N GLU A 466 27.10 -25.08 1.86
CA GLU A 466 25.76 -25.28 2.42
C GLU A 466 24.71 -24.41 1.72
N LEU A 467 25.04 -23.14 1.47
CA LEU A 467 24.14 -22.22 0.74
C LEU A 467 23.89 -22.65 -0.69
N HIS A 468 24.92 -23.17 -1.37
CA HIS A 468 24.75 -23.71 -2.72
C HIS A 468 23.93 -25.01 -2.72
N GLU A 469 24.12 -25.89 -1.73
CA GLU A 469 23.28 -27.09 -1.58
C GLU A 469 21.82 -26.72 -1.33
N ALA A 470 21.55 -25.78 -0.45
CA ALA A 470 20.20 -25.27 -0.18
C ALA A 470 19.57 -24.65 -1.45
N LYS A 471 20.33 -23.87 -2.23
CA LYS A 471 19.87 -23.32 -3.51
C LYS A 471 19.45 -24.42 -4.48
N GLU A 472 20.29 -25.45 -4.66
CA GLU A 472 19.97 -26.56 -5.58
C GLU A 472 18.71 -27.33 -5.11
N MET A 473 18.53 -27.50 -3.81
CA MET A 473 17.32 -28.09 -3.24
C MET A 473 16.07 -27.23 -3.52
N LEU A 474 16.17 -25.90 -3.39
CA LEU A 474 15.07 -24.98 -3.74
C LEU A 474 14.75 -25.01 -5.25
N ILE A 475 15.75 -25.13 -6.12
CA ILE A 475 15.55 -25.30 -7.57
C ILE A 475 14.82 -26.62 -7.85
N GLN A 476 15.16 -27.71 -7.16
CA GLN A 476 14.46 -29.00 -7.28
C GLN A 476 13.00 -28.91 -6.77
N GLN A 477 12.74 -28.14 -5.71
CA GLN A 477 11.40 -27.95 -5.17
C GLN A 477 10.51 -27.10 -6.09
N LYS A 478 11.08 -26.12 -6.79
CA LYS A 478 10.32 -25.11 -7.56
C LYS A 478 9.25 -25.70 -8.49
N PRO A 479 9.47 -26.81 -9.24
CA PRO A 479 8.42 -27.42 -10.06
C PRO A 479 7.23 -27.99 -9.27
N LEU A 480 7.38 -28.18 -7.96
CA LEU A 480 6.34 -28.68 -7.05
C LEU A 480 5.51 -27.55 -6.48
N VAL A 481 6.08 -26.35 -6.37
CA VAL A 481 5.47 -25.17 -5.76
C VAL A 481 4.38 -24.60 -6.67
N GLN A 482 3.18 -24.42 -6.13
CA GLN A 482 2.07 -23.75 -6.80
C GLN A 482 2.32 -22.25 -6.91
N ALA A 483 2.75 -21.63 -5.81
CA ALA A 483 3.05 -20.20 -5.73
C ALA A 483 4.00 -19.89 -4.58
N TYR A 484 4.82 -18.86 -4.78
CA TYR A 484 5.53 -18.18 -3.70
C TYR A 484 4.66 -17.03 -3.22
N VAL A 485 4.32 -17.01 -1.93
CA VAL A 485 3.35 -16.09 -1.32
C VAL A 485 3.83 -15.65 0.06
N ILE A 486 3.29 -14.57 0.58
CA ILE A 486 3.44 -14.15 1.98
C ILE A 486 2.05 -14.29 2.62
N ASP A 487 1.33 -13.22 2.88
CA ASP A 487 0.01 -13.22 3.55
C ASP A 487 -1.08 -13.93 2.75
N GLN A 488 -0.92 -14.06 1.42
CA GLN A 488 -1.88 -14.76 0.55
C GLN A 488 -1.97 -16.27 0.83
N VAL A 489 -1.01 -16.87 1.54
CA VAL A 489 -1.08 -18.26 1.98
C VAL A 489 -2.36 -18.50 2.78
N ARG A 490 -2.74 -17.58 3.64
CA ARG A 490 -3.97 -17.60 4.45
C ARG A 490 -5.21 -17.84 3.60
N ASP A 491 -5.49 -16.92 2.67
CA ASP A 491 -6.69 -17.00 1.81
C ASP A 491 -6.72 -18.27 0.96
N LYS A 492 -5.56 -18.71 0.46
CA LYS A 492 -5.44 -19.91 -0.37
C LYS A 492 -5.69 -21.18 0.42
N MET A 493 -5.15 -21.26 1.64
CA MET A 493 -5.39 -22.42 2.52
C MET A 493 -6.83 -22.47 3.02
N ILE A 494 -7.44 -21.33 3.40
CA ILE A 494 -8.87 -21.26 3.74
C ILE A 494 -9.73 -21.76 2.57
N GLY A 495 -9.35 -21.41 1.35
CA GLY A 495 -10.04 -21.81 0.11
C GLY A 495 -9.79 -23.23 -0.35
N ASN A 496 -8.99 -24.03 0.35
CA ASN A 496 -8.54 -25.37 -0.05
C ASN A 496 -7.85 -25.37 -1.44
N GLU A 497 -7.13 -24.28 -1.77
CA GLU A 497 -6.43 -24.15 -3.05
C GLU A 497 -5.10 -24.91 -3.07
N ALA A 498 -4.57 -25.30 -1.90
CA ALA A 498 -3.34 -26.06 -1.75
C ALA A 498 -3.44 -27.07 -0.59
N ALA A 499 -2.62 -28.13 -0.65
CA ALA A 499 -2.54 -29.13 0.41
C ALA A 499 -1.60 -28.71 1.54
N LEU A 500 -0.53 -28.00 1.21
CA LEU A 500 0.55 -27.60 2.12
C LEU A 500 0.86 -26.10 1.94
N GLY A 501 1.10 -25.40 3.04
CA GLY A 501 1.54 -24.01 3.02
C GLY A 501 2.54 -23.73 4.14
N VAL A 502 3.62 -23.03 3.81
CA VAL A 502 4.52 -22.48 4.84
C VAL A 502 3.92 -21.17 5.34
N ILE A 503 3.76 -21.05 6.65
CA ILE A 503 3.00 -19.96 7.27
C ILE A 503 3.57 -19.61 8.64
N TYR A 504 3.35 -18.38 9.09
CA TYR A 504 3.64 -17.93 10.45
C TYR A 504 2.53 -18.38 11.42
N SER A 505 2.90 -18.67 12.68
CA SER A 505 2.01 -19.26 13.68
C SER A 505 0.74 -18.45 13.95
N GLY A 506 0.83 -17.11 14.02
CA GLY A 506 -0.34 -16.26 14.24
C GLY A 506 -1.34 -16.34 13.08
N GLU A 507 -0.84 -16.30 11.84
CA GLU A 507 -1.66 -16.48 10.64
C GLU A 507 -2.29 -17.88 10.58
N ALA A 508 -1.58 -18.91 11.06
CA ALA A 508 -2.11 -20.27 11.12
C ALA A 508 -3.33 -20.38 12.06
N ILE A 509 -3.29 -19.73 13.22
CA ILE A 509 -4.42 -19.70 14.17
C ILE A 509 -5.66 -19.10 13.50
N TYR A 510 -5.51 -17.92 12.91
CA TYR A 510 -6.61 -17.26 12.17
C TYR A 510 -7.16 -18.16 11.04
N THR A 511 -6.25 -18.80 10.29
CA THR A 511 -6.60 -19.64 9.14
C THR A 511 -7.38 -20.89 9.57
N GLN A 512 -7.03 -21.47 10.72
CA GLN A 512 -7.76 -22.62 11.30
C GLN A 512 -9.17 -22.24 11.79
N TRP A 513 -9.37 -21.04 12.32
CA TRP A 513 -10.73 -20.59 12.70
C TRP A 513 -11.67 -20.52 11.49
N GLU A 514 -11.15 -20.09 10.34
CA GLU A 514 -11.94 -20.01 9.11
C GLU A 514 -12.09 -21.37 8.39
N ASN A 515 -11.12 -22.29 8.58
CA ASN A 515 -11.13 -23.62 7.99
C ASN A 515 -10.61 -24.69 8.98
N PRO A 516 -11.50 -25.38 9.69
CA PRO A 516 -11.14 -26.41 10.69
C PRO A 516 -10.43 -27.65 10.13
N ASP A 517 -10.42 -27.83 8.80
CA ASP A 517 -9.69 -28.94 8.16
C ASP A 517 -8.17 -28.71 8.12
N LEU A 518 -7.71 -27.53 8.52
CA LEU A 518 -6.29 -27.16 8.53
C LEU A 518 -5.66 -27.49 9.88
N GLU A 519 -4.38 -27.86 9.83
CA GLU A 519 -3.56 -28.13 11.03
C GLU A 519 -2.15 -27.57 10.83
N TYR A 520 -1.56 -27.04 11.91
CA TYR A 520 -0.23 -26.44 11.90
C TYR A 520 0.75 -27.30 12.66
N VAL A 521 1.97 -27.39 12.17
CA VAL A 521 3.05 -28.13 12.82
C VAL A 521 4.39 -27.40 12.68
N ILE A 522 5.19 -27.43 13.74
CA ILE A 522 6.61 -27.07 13.69
C ILE A 522 7.38 -28.35 13.38
N PRO A 523 8.11 -28.45 12.25
CA PRO A 523 8.83 -29.66 11.88
C PRO A 523 9.96 -29.98 12.86
N LYS A 524 10.25 -31.26 13.00
CA LYS A 524 11.24 -31.80 13.96
C LYS A 524 12.68 -31.34 13.71
N GLU A 525 13.01 -30.94 12.49
CA GLU A 525 14.32 -30.37 12.17
C GLU A 525 14.51 -28.97 12.78
N GLY A 526 13.46 -28.42 13.35
CA GLY A 526 13.40 -27.05 13.85
C GLY A 526 13.01 -26.03 12.77
N SER A 527 12.84 -24.81 13.21
CA SER A 527 12.37 -23.72 12.38
C SER A 527 12.90 -22.37 12.87
N ASN A 528 12.45 -21.29 12.24
CA ASN A 528 12.65 -19.94 12.72
C ASN A 528 11.70 -19.65 13.90
N VAL A 529 12.25 -19.17 15.01
CA VAL A 529 11.53 -18.47 16.09
C VAL A 529 11.95 -17.01 16.01
N TRP A 530 11.02 -16.13 15.79
CA TRP A 530 11.29 -14.70 15.63
C TRP A 530 10.64 -13.89 16.75
N ILE A 531 11.25 -12.75 17.06
CA ILE A 531 10.74 -11.76 18.01
C ILE A 531 10.78 -10.39 17.33
N ASP A 532 9.60 -9.84 17.07
CA ASP A 532 9.47 -8.45 16.64
C ASP A 532 9.43 -7.53 17.86
N SER A 533 10.17 -6.44 17.80
CA SER A 533 10.29 -5.53 18.93
C SER A 533 10.16 -4.07 18.50
N TRP A 534 9.63 -3.26 19.41
CA TRP A 534 9.57 -1.80 19.23
C TRP A 534 10.95 -1.19 19.44
N VAL A 535 11.36 -0.38 18.47
CA VAL A 535 12.63 0.38 18.49
C VAL A 535 12.37 1.84 18.13
N ILE A 536 13.19 2.74 18.65
CA ILE A 536 13.10 4.18 18.40
C ILE A 536 14.23 4.58 17.45
N PRO A 537 13.95 5.06 16.22
CA PRO A 537 14.97 5.55 15.31
C PRO A 537 15.72 6.76 15.89
N LYS A 538 17.00 6.89 15.57
CA LYS A 538 17.86 7.96 16.09
C LYS A 538 17.41 9.37 15.72
N ASN A 539 16.70 9.51 14.59
CA ASN A 539 16.13 10.78 14.11
C ASN A 539 14.69 11.05 14.57
N ALA A 540 14.14 10.24 15.49
CA ALA A 540 12.81 10.43 16.06
C ALA A 540 12.64 11.85 16.61
N GLN A 541 11.50 12.47 16.30
CA GLN A 541 11.20 13.84 16.73
C GLN A 541 10.40 13.87 18.03
N ASN A 542 9.66 12.80 18.34
CA ASN A 542 8.74 12.70 19.48
C ASN A 542 9.07 11.46 20.33
N LYS A 543 10.33 11.34 20.76
CA LYS A 543 10.81 10.17 21.49
C LYS A 543 10.01 9.87 22.76
N GLU A 544 9.66 10.90 23.55
CA GLU A 544 8.87 10.71 24.78
C GLU A 544 7.46 10.16 24.48
N ASN A 545 6.84 10.60 23.38
CA ASN A 545 5.56 10.07 22.94
C ASN A 545 5.69 8.62 22.44
N ALA A 546 6.82 8.26 21.80
CA ALA A 546 7.11 6.88 21.41
C ALA A 546 7.27 5.97 22.65
N GLU A 547 8.00 6.42 23.67
CA GLU A 547 8.14 5.69 24.93
C GLU A 547 6.79 5.55 25.64
N ALA A 548 5.94 6.60 25.64
CA ALA A 548 4.59 6.52 26.19
C ALA A 548 3.71 5.51 25.43
N PHE A 549 3.85 5.43 24.10
CA PHE A 549 3.14 4.43 23.29
C PHE A 549 3.61 3.00 23.56
N ILE A 550 4.92 2.78 23.68
CA ILE A 550 5.46 1.47 24.09
C ILE A 550 4.94 1.08 25.48
N ASN A 551 4.99 2.00 26.45
CA ASN A 551 4.48 1.75 27.80
C ASN A 551 2.99 1.38 27.80
N PHE A 552 2.19 2.03 26.95
CA PHE A 552 0.77 1.72 26.78
C PHE A 552 0.57 0.32 26.21
N LEU A 553 1.33 -0.07 25.19
CA LEU A 553 1.26 -1.41 24.58
C LEU A 553 1.70 -2.54 25.53
N CYS A 554 2.57 -2.24 26.50
CA CYS A 554 2.98 -3.19 27.54
C CYS A 554 1.92 -3.40 28.63
N ARG A 555 0.80 -2.68 28.64
CA ARG A 555 -0.31 -2.95 29.58
C ARG A 555 -0.95 -4.31 29.26
N PRO A 556 -1.26 -5.14 30.27
CA PRO A 556 -1.83 -6.48 30.05
C PRO A 556 -3.18 -6.47 29.30
N ASP A 557 -4.07 -5.52 29.62
CA ASP A 557 -5.37 -5.37 28.96
C ASP A 557 -5.22 -5.00 27.47
N ILE A 558 -4.28 -4.11 27.16
CA ILE A 558 -4.00 -3.67 25.79
C ILE A 558 -3.28 -4.77 24.99
N ALA A 559 -2.29 -5.43 25.58
CA ALA A 559 -1.59 -6.55 24.96
C ALA A 559 -2.54 -7.71 24.67
N LYS A 560 -3.51 -7.99 25.56
CA LYS A 560 -4.56 -8.99 25.34
C LYS A 560 -5.49 -8.59 24.21
N LEU A 561 -5.96 -7.34 24.18
CA LEU A 561 -6.82 -6.82 23.11
C LEU A 561 -6.12 -6.97 21.75
N ASN A 562 -4.84 -6.60 21.70
CA ASN A 562 -4.05 -6.71 20.50
C ASN A 562 -3.85 -8.17 20.07
N PHE A 563 -3.55 -9.08 21.00
CA PHE A 563 -3.41 -10.52 20.74
C PHE A 563 -4.69 -11.12 20.16
N ASP A 564 -5.87 -10.78 20.69
CA ASP A 564 -7.16 -11.26 20.18
C ASP A 564 -7.40 -10.86 18.71
N TYR A 565 -6.83 -9.74 18.29
CA TYR A 565 -6.96 -9.24 16.92
C TYR A 565 -5.92 -9.84 15.96
N ILE A 566 -4.62 -9.80 16.36
CA ILE A 566 -3.52 -10.19 15.47
C ILE A 566 -3.18 -11.68 15.55
N THR A 567 -3.58 -12.36 16.63
CA THR A 567 -3.33 -13.79 16.92
C THR A 567 -1.85 -14.22 17.05
N TYR A 568 -0.91 -13.28 16.94
CA TYR A 568 0.50 -13.53 17.20
C TYR A 568 0.81 -13.53 18.70
N SER A 569 1.68 -14.41 19.12
CA SER A 569 1.99 -14.65 20.54
C SER A 569 2.53 -13.40 21.22
N THR A 570 1.96 -13.10 22.39
CA THR A 570 2.40 -11.95 23.18
C THR A 570 3.50 -12.35 24.16
N PRO A 571 4.57 -11.55 24.29
CA PRO A 571 5.56 -11.73 25.32
C PRO A 571 5.08 -11.23 26.71
N ASN A 572 3.90 -10.61 26.78
CA ASN A 572 3.29 -10.14 28.02
C ASN A 572 2.62 -11.31 28.77
N THR A 573 3.27 -11.78 29.84
CA THR A 573 2.80 -12.94 30.60
C THR A 573 1.48 -12.69 31.31
N ALA A 574 1.25 -11.48 31.80
CA ALA A 574 -0.02 -11.11 32.45
C ALA A 574 -1.17 -11.00 31.44
N ALA A 575 -0.89 -10.61 30.20
CA ALA A 575 -1.90 -10.60 29.14
C ALA A 575 -2.37 -12.01 28.77
N ARG A 576 -1.46 -12.99 28.73
CA ARG A 576 -1.81 -14.40 28.49
C ARG A 576 -2.83 -14.92 29.49
N ASP A 577 -2.68 -14.54 30.75
CA ASP A 577 -3.61 -14.95 31.82
C ASP A 577 -5.02 -14.33 31.64
N LEU A 578 -5.15 -13.23 30.93
CA LEU A 578 -6.41 -12.56 30.63
C LEU A 578 -7.16 -13.14 29.42
N ILE A 579 -6.53 -14.04 28.63
CA ILE A 579 -7.19 -14.66 27.48
C ILE A 579 -8.36 -15.53 27.97
N GLU A 580 -9.58 -15.16 27.58
CA GLU A 580 -10.80 -15.79 28.06
C GLU A 580 -11.02 -17.18 27.45
N ASP A 581 -10.67 -17.35 26.15
CA ASP A 581 -10.78 -18.62 25.47
C ASP A 581 -9.70 -19.61 25.94
N PRO A 582 -10.10 -20.72 26.60
CA PRO A 582 -9.15 -21.71 27.08
C PRO A 582 -8.39 -22.44 25.96
N GLU A 583 -8.99 -22.62 24.79
CA GLU A 583 -8.33 -23.26 23.63
C GLU A 583 -7.22 -22.35 23.11
N LEU A 584 -7.49 -21.07 22.98
CA LEU A 584 -6.51 -20.09 22.53
C LEU A 584 -5.40 -19.85 23.58
N ARG A 585 -5.77 -19.72 24.86
CA ARG A 585 -4.79 -19.54 25.96
C ARG A 585 -3.81 -20.70 26.09
N ASN A 586 -4.26 -21.95 25.81
CA ASN A 586 -3.45 -23.16 25.86
C ASN A 586 -3.03 -23.67 24.48
N SER A 587 -3.21 -22.87 23.43
CA SER A 587 -2.82 -23.23 22.08
C SER A 587 -1.32 -23.48 21.99
N THR A 588 -0.91 -24.66 21.53
CA THR A 588 0.50 -24.98 21.24
C THR A 588 1.03 -24.26 20.00
N ILE A 589 0.16 -23.70 19.18
CA ILE A 589 0.54 -22.85 18.04
C ILE A 589 0.97 -21.46 18.53
N ALA A 590 0.14 -20.86 19.43
CA ALA A 590 0.48 -19.56 20.00
C ALA A 590 1.60 -19.68 21.05
N PHE A 591 1.56 -20.71 21.88
CA PHE A 591 2.46 -20.91 23.00
C PHE A 591 3.01 -22.35 22.98
N PRO A 592 3.90 -22.67 22.03
CA PRO A 592 4.49 -24.00 21.89
C PRO A 592 5.26 -24.41 23.15
N GLU A 593 5.29 -25.71 23.40
CA GLU A 593 6.06 -26.28 24.50
C GLU A 593 7.58 -26.12 24.23
N PRO A 594 8.42 -25.95 25.29
CA PRO A 594 9.86 -25.78 25.09
C PRO A 594 10.53 -26.91 24.28
N SER A 595 9.99 -28.13 24.33
CA SER A 595 10.47 -29.27 23.53
C SER A 595 10.23 -29.11 22.02
N GLU A 596 9.22 -28.36 21.62
CA GLU A 596 8.92 -28.10 20.20
C GLU A 596 9.87 -27.03 19.63
N LEU A 597 10.50 -26.25 20.51
CA LEU A 597 11.42 -25.18 20.14
C LEU A 597 12.90 -25.60 20.24
N GLU A 598 13.22 -26.82 20.68
CA GLU A 598 14.59 -27.25 20.96
C GLU A 598 15.56 -27.12 19.79
N HIS A 599 15.05 -27.34 18.56
CA HIS A 599 15.84 -27.24 17.33
C HIS A 599 15.57 -25.95 16.52
N CYS A 600 14.76 -25.04 17.07
CA CYS A 600 14.48 -23.76 16.45
C CYS A 600 15.60 -22.75 16.72
N GLU A 601 15.79 -21.84 15.79
CA GLU A 601 16.80 -20.77 15.87
C GLU A 601 16.16 -19.43 15.54
N THR A 602 16.74 -18.34 16.04
CA THR A 602 16.39 -16.97 15.66
C THR A 602 17.28 -16.53 14.51
N PHE A 603 16.77 -15.72 13.58
CA PHE A 603 17.61 -15.13 12.54
C PHE A 603 18.58 -14.12 13.13
N GLU A 604 19.84 -14.17 12.67
CA GLU A 604 20.91 -13.24 12.99
C GLU A 604 21.23 -12.36 11.77
N PHE A 605 21.82 -11.20 12.00
CA PHE A 605 22.34 -10.38 10.92
C PHE A 605 23.70 -10.94 10.47
N LEU A 606 23.75 -11.47 9.27
CA LEU A 606 24.93 -12.15 8.70
C LEU A 606 25.94 -11.18 8.06
N GLY A 607 25.66 -9.88 8.14
CA GLY A 607 26.43 -8.83 7.47
C GLY A 607 26.03 -8.60 6.00
N ASP A 608 26.25 -7.40 5.50
CA ASP A 608 25.83 -6.98 4.13
C ASP A 608 26.37 -7.89 3.02
N LYS A 609 27.52 -8.53 3.24
CA LYS A 609 28.11 -9.46 2.28
C LYS A 609 27.24 -10.71 2.09
N PHE A 610 26.82 -11.32 3.17
CA PHE A 610 26.01 -12.54 3.11
C PHE A 610 24.56 -12.23 2.72
N ASP A 611 24.00 -11.12 3.17
CA ASP A 611 22.71 -10.62 2.66
C ASP A 611 22.71 -10.52 1.13
N ALA A 612 23.76 -9.95 0.56
CA ALA A 612 23.88 -9.86 -0.91
C ALA A 612 23.97 -11.25 -1.57
N ILE A 613 24.70 -12.20 -0.96
CA ILE A 613 24.81 -13.59 -1.47
C ILE A 613 23.46 -14.29 -1.42
N TYR A 614 22.76 -14.26 -0.29
CA TYR A 614 21.41 -14.85 -0.18
C TYR A 614 20.45 -14.29 -1.21
N HIS A 615 20.45 -12.97 -1.43
CA HIS A 615 19.63 -12.33 -2.45
C HIS A 615 20.04 -12.70 -3.88
N GLU A 616 21.32 -12.94 -4.17
CA GLU A 616 21.80 -13.39 -5.46
C GLU A 616 21.34 -14.84 -5.73
N LEU A 617 21.56 -15.73 -4.77
CA LEU A 617 21.14 -17.13 -4.86
C LEU A 617 19.61 -17.25 -4.99
N TRP A 618 18.84 -16.43 -4.26
CA TRP A 618 17.39 -16.39 -4.40
C TRP A 618 16.93 -15.97 -5.80
N ARG A 619 17.60 -14.97 -6.39
CA ARG A 619 17.32 -14.57 -7.79
C ARG A 619 17.59 -15.74 -8.76
N GLU A 620 18.65 -16.53 -8.52
CA GLU A 620 18.92 -17.73 -9.31
C GLU A 620 17.81 -18.76 -9.15
N VAL A 621 17.34 -19.04 -7.92
CA VAL A 621 16.18 -19.94 -7.70
C VAL A 621 14.95 -19.44 -8.43
N LYS A 622 14.63 -18.15 -8.34
CA LYS A 622 13.43 -17.58 -9.00
C LYS A 622 13.54 -17.56 -10.53
N SER A 623 14.74 -17.52 -11.10
CA SER A 623 14.96 -17.46 -12.55
C SER A 623 15.04 -18.83 -13.24
N ASN A 624 15.42 -19.90 -12.52
CA ASN A 624 15.41 -21.28 -13.02
C ASN A 624 14.00 -21.87 -13.00
#